data_c04d69b25cf11fa10ed69b98471c4317
#
_entry.id   c04d69b25cf11fa10ed69b98471c4317
#
_cell.length_a   1.000
_cell.length_b   1.000
_cell.length_c   1.000
_cell.angle_alpha   90.00
_cell.angle_beta   90.00
_cell.angle_gamma   90.00
#
_symmetry.space_group_name_H-M   'P 1'
#
loop_
_entity.id
_entity.type
_entity.pdbx_description
1 polymer ?
#
loop_
_entity_poly.entity_id
_entity_poly.type
_entity_poly.pdbx_seq_one_letter_code
_entity_poly.pdbx_strand_id
1 'polypeptide(L)'
;MKAQIFSVGTEILLGNITDTNSKFIGQKLTEYGIDVYKMTTIGDNFDRLYQAMKNAYGKVDYIFVTGGLGPTEDDISKEVAIKVIGKEDQVEIDKKSKERIESYFSNNKKAVNVNLKQAKFPKGAIILDNDKGTAPGCIMGDKTKIILLPGPPREMEYMFENKLSIYLKKDAIIKSKNLRIGLLGEWDMANRIDLSSTNPTISPYFDNEGGFLRITAKANSEKEADFLLNEKEKEVKNVFGNLFISDDGLRKEETLINLLKERNEKVSTCESITGGLIASSIIDISGASDVIEESYITYSDKIKEKILNVSRETLDKYSAVSVECANEMIEGLYKITKSSLCIGSTGYAHKGEVILAIKYKNQKVIKKFQFSADRNKARLFAKNRALDLAIIIMRGKYEDNIDI
;
A
#
# COMPACT_ATOMS: atom_id res chain seq x y z
N MET A 1 -2.51 9.43 -23.33
CA MET A 1 -3.99 9.29 -23.30
C MET A 1 -4.52 9.73 -21.93
N LYS A 2 -5.79 10.18 -21.87
CA LYS A 2 -6.44 10.73 -20.67
C LYS A 2 -7.65 9.89 -20.28
N ALA A 3 -7.86 9.66 -18.99
CA ALA A 3 -8.99 8.91 -18.46
C ALA A 3 -9.72 9.65 -17.33
N GLN A 4 -11.02 9.38 -17.18
CA GLN A 4 -11.76 9.64 -15.95
C GLN A 4 -12.35 8.34 -15.42
N ILE A 5 -12.42 8.22 -14.09
CA ILE A 5 -12.97 7.05 -13.40
C ILE A 5 -14.20 7.48 -12.61
N PHE A 6 -15.28 6.74 -12.74
CA PHE A 6 -16.51 6.90 -11.98
C PHE A 6 -16.79 5.63 -11.18
N SER A 7 -16.87 5.75 -9.87
CA SER A 7 -17.38 4.70 -8.96
C SER A 7 -18.84 4.98 -8.69
N VAL A 8 -19.70 4.02 -9.00
CA VAL A 8 -21.15 4.12 -8.84
C VAL A 8 -21.58 3.21 -7.70
N GLY A 9 -22.16 3.81 -6.67
CA GLY A 9 -22.65 3.11 -5.49
C GLY A 9 -22.90 4.08 -4.35
N THR A 10 -24.10 4.06 -3.80
CA THR A 10 -24.50 4.92 -2.69
C THR A 10 -23.74 4.56 -1.40
N GLU A 11 -23.40 3.28 -1.19
CA GLU A 11 -22.62 2.78 -0.05
C GLU A 11 -21.18 3.32 -0.03
N ILE A 12 -20.59 3.55 -1.22
CA ILE A 12 -19.27 4.18 -1.36
C ILE A 12 -19.37 5.65 -1.02
N LEU A 13 -20.41 6.35 -1.57
CA LEU A 13 -20.64 7.76 -1.35
C LEU A 13 -20.89 8.08 0.13
N LEU A 14 -21.59 7.19 0.86
CA LEU A 14 -21.85 7.31 2.30
C LEU A 14 -20.64 6.91 3.18
N GLY A 15 -19.56 6.40 2.58
CA GLY A 15 -18.38 5.98 3.32
C GLY A 15 -18.53 4.65 4.06
N ASN A 16 -19.56 3.85 3.76
CA ASN A 16 -19.76 2.53 4.36
C ASN A 16 -18.71 1.52 3.90
N ILE A 17 -18.21 1.68 2.67
CA ILE A 17 -17.10 0.91 2.11
C ILE A 17 -16.08 1.83 1.45
N THR A 18 -14.83 1.39 1.42
CA THR A 18 -13.75 2.13 0.75
C THR A 18 -13.76 1.83 -0.75
N ASP A 19 -13.59 2.87 -1.58
CA ASP A 19 -13.43 2.73 -3.04
C ASP A 19 -12.05 2.13 -3.39
N THR A 20 -11.96 0.82 -3.35
CA THR A 20 -10.76 0.08 -3.77
C THR A 20 -10.67 -0.07 -5.28
N ASN A 21 -11.81 -0.02 -5.99
CA ASN A 21 -11.87 -0.17 -7.45
C ASN A 21 -11.22 1.01 -8.18
N SER A 22 -11.55 2.25 -7.82
CA SER A 22 -10.90 3.42 -8.43
C SER A 22 -9.40 3.44 -8.17
N LYS A 23 -8.97 3.03 -6.97
CA LYS A 23 -7.55 2.89 -6.65
C LYS A 23 -6.87 1.89 -7.59
N PHE A 24 -7.42 0.68 -7.72
CA PHE A 24 -6.88 -0.38 -8.58
C PHE A 24 -6.82 0.07 -10.05
N ILE A 25 -7.95 0.59 -10.59
CA ILE A 25 -8.01 1.06 -11.97
C ILE A 25 -6.96 2.16 -12.21
N GLY A 26 -6.85 3.14 -11.29
CA GLY A 26 -5.87 4.22 -11.39
C GLY A 26 -4.41 3.73 -11.41
N GLN A 27 -4.08 2.76 -10.56
CA GLN A 27 -2.77 2.12 -10.55
C GLN A 27 -2.49 1.41 -11.88
N LYS A 28 -3.45 0.61 -12.37
CA LYS A 28 -3.31 -0.10 -13.65
C LYS A 28 -3.21 0.85 -14.83
N LEU A 29 -4.01 1.91 -14.90
CA LEU A 29 -3.93 2.89 -16.00
C LEU A 29 -2.56 3.58 -16.04
N THR A 30 -1.94 3.80 -14.89
CA THR A 30 -0.57 4.31 -14.82
C THR A 30 0.42 3.35 -15.52
N GLU A 31 0.27 2.01 -15.34
CA GLU A 31 1.10 1.01 -16.02
C GLU A 31 0.95 1.05 -17.56
N TYR A 32 -0.21 1.54 -18.06
CA TYR A 32 -0.49 1.74 -19.50
C TYR A 32 -0.09 3.12 -20.02
N GLY A 33 0.45 4.00 -19.18
CA GLY A 33 0.77 5.37 -19.58
C GLY A 33 -0.45 6.27 -19.79
N ILE A 34 -1.60 5.91 -19.19
CA ILE A 34 -2.85 6.64 -19.29
C ILE A 34 -2.99 7.56 -18.08
N ASP A 35 -3.07 8.85 -18.32
CA ASP A 35 -3.18 9.87 -17.26
C ASP A 35 -4.61 9.91 -16.71
N VAL A 36 -4.78 9.61 -15.42
CA VAL A 36 -6.06 9.73 -14.73
C VAL A 36 -6.29 11.18 -14.34
N TYR A 37 -7.24 11.82 -15.04
CA TYR A 37 -7.54 13.24 -14.85
C TYR A 37 -8.48 13.52 -13.68
N LYS A 38 -9.39 12.57 -13.39
CA LYS A 38 -10.35 12.71 -12.32
C LYS A 38 -10.90 11.36 -11.90
N MET A 39 -11.08 11.19 -10.60
CA MET A 39 -11.85 10.11 -9.98
C MET A 39 -13.07 10.73 -9.29
N THR A 40 -14.24 10.13 -9.47
CA THR A 40 -15.51 10.68 -8.94
C THR A 40 -16.39 9.54 -8.45
N THR A 41 -16.83 9.63 -7.20
CA THR A 41 -17.84 8.72 -6.64
C THR A 41 -19.22 9.35 -6.81
N ILE A 42 -20.18 8.60 -7.33
CA ILE A 42 -21.56 9.01 -7.57
C ILE A 42 -22.50 7.94 -6.99
N GLY A 43 -23.50 8.37 -6.22
CA GLY A 43 -24.57 7.46 -5.79
C GLY A 43 -25.44 7.00 -6.96
N ASP A 44 -26.27 6.00 -6.75
CA ASP A 44 -27.15 5.37 -7.73
C ASP A 44 -28.25 6.33 -8.20
N ASN A 45 -27.86 7.34 -8.95
CA ASN A 45 -28.75 8.39 -9.47
C ASN A 45 -28.46 8.65 -10.95
N PHE A 46 -29.45 8.37 -11.78
CA PHE A 46 -29.35 8.42 -13.24
C PHE A 46 -28.89 9.81 -13.74
N ASP A 47 -29.52 10.88 -13.29
CA ASP A 47 -29.26 12.21 -13.83
C ASP A 47 -27.87 12.72 -13.42
N ARG A 48 -27.47 12.47 -12.21
CA ARG A 48 -26.12 12.84 -11.71
C ARG A 48 -25.04 12.12 -12.52
N LEU A 49 -25.17 10.79 -12.69
CA LEU A 49 -24.22 9.99 -13.44
C LEU A 49 -24.20 10.42 -14.91
N TYR A 50 -25.38 10.64 -15.52
CA TYR A 50 -25.52 11.11 -16.91
C TYR A 50 -24.81 12.44 -17.12
N GLN A 51 -25.07 13.45 -16.30
CA GLN A 51 -24.41 14.75 -16.43
C GLN A 51 -22.88 14.65 -16.27
N ALA A 52 -22.42 13.87 -15.29
CA ALA A 52 -21.00 13.68 -15.07
C ALA A 52 -20.29 13.00 -16.26
N MET A 53 -20.86 11.91 -16.78
CA MET A 53 -20.30 11.19 -17.92
C MET A 53 -20.39 12.01 -19.21
N LYS A 54 -21.52 12.72 -19.46
CA LYS A 54 -21.70 13.61 -20.62
C LYS A 54 -20.68 14.74 -20.63
N ASN A 55 -20.37 15.31 -19.45
CA ASN A 55 -19.35 16.34 -19.31
C ASN A 55 -17.92 15.84 -19.60
N ALA A 56 -17.65 14.55 -19.40
CA ALA A 56 -16.38 13.91 -19.68
C ALA A 56 -16.26 13.43 -21.14
N TYR A 57 -17.39 13.00 -21.74
CA TYR A 57 -17.43 12.42 -23.08
C TYR A 57 -16.95 13.41 -24.15
N GLY A 58 -16.01 12.99 -24.98
CA GLY A 58 -15.34 13.82 -25.98
C GLY A 58 -14.18 14.68 -25.45
N LYS A 59 -13.91 14.69 -24.15
CA LYS A 59 -12.80 15.44 -23.53
C LYS A 59 -11.66 14.56 -23.04
N VAL A 60 -11.94 13.27 -22.88
CA VAL A 60 -10.95 12.25 -22.50
C VAL A 60 -11.02 11.06 -23.46
N ASP A 61 -9.95 10.28 -23.53
CA ASP A 61 -9.90 9.09 -24.40
C ASP A 61 -10.70 7.93 -23.80
N TYR A 62 -10.70 7.82 -22.46
CA TYR A 62 -11.37 6.76 -21.73
C TYR A 62 -12.22 7.28 -20.58
N ILE A 63 -13.40 6.69 -20.42
CA ILE A 63 -14.24 6.79 -19.22
C ILE A 63 -14.38 5.39 -18.65
N PHE A 64 -13.88 5.16 -17.45
CA PHE A 64 -14.08 3.93 -16.70
C PHE A 64 -15.23 4.13 -15.72
N VAL A 65 -16.15 3.18 -15.68
CA VAL A 65 -17.25 3.15 -14.72
C VAL A 65 -17.22 1.81 -14.01
N THR A 66 -17.21 1.79 -12.71
CA THR A 66 -17.28 0.57 -11.89
C THR A 66 -18.49 0.62 -10.98
N GLY A 67 -19.28 -0.45 -10.97
CA GLY A 67 -20.55 -0.55 -10.25
C GLY A 67 -21.78 -0.27 -11.12
N GLY A 68 -22.96 -0.58 -10.60
CA GLY A 68 -24.27 -0.35 -11.27
C GLY A 68 -24.51 -1.20 -12.51
N LEU A 69 -23.98 -2.44 -12.58
CA LEU A 69 -24.18 -3.40 -13.69
C LEU A 69 -25.08 -4.57 -13.32
N GLY A 70 -25.59 -4.63 -12.11
CA GLY A 70 -26.47 -5.67 -11.63
C GLY A 70 -27.85 -5.64 -12.29
N PRO A 71 -28.79 -6.45 -11.79
CA PRO A 71 -30.12 -6.58 -12.38
C PRO A 71 -31.16 -5.65 -11.78
N THR A 72 -30.83 -4.92 -10.71
CA THR A 72 -31.79 -4.12 -9.94
C THR A 72 -32.08 -2.77 -10.61
N GLU A 73 -33.08 -2.04 -10.13
CA GLU A 73 -33.48 -0.76 -10.74
C GLU A 73 -32.45 0.35 -10.52
N ASP A 74 -31.69 0.25 -9.45
CA ASP A 74 -30.57 1.13 -9.09
C ASP A 74 -29.28 0.84 -9.88
N ASP A 75 -29.20 -0.29 -10.57
CA ASP A 75 -28.10 -0.61 -11.49
C ASP A 75 -28.28 0.13 -12.83
N ILE A 76 -27.80 1.35 -12.89
CA ILE A 76 -28.08 2.31 -13.96
C ILE A 76 -26.90 2.60 -14.90
N SER A 77 -25.70 2.14 -14.57
CA SER A 77 -24.46 2.55 -15.26
C SER A 77 -24.50 2.28 -16.77
N LYS A 78 -25.08 1.17 -17.19
CA LYS A 78 -25.14 0.79 -18.59
C LYS A 78 -26.15 1.63 -19.38
N GLU A 79 -27.32 1.85 -18.82
CA GLU A 79 -28.37 2.70 -19.46
C GLU A 79 -27.88 4.14 -19.60
N VAL A 80 -27.19 4.66 -18.57
CA VAL A 80 -26.58 6.00 -18.63
C VAL A 80 -25.51 6.06 -19.71
N ALA A 81 -24.62 5.07 -19.79
CA ALA A 81 -23.58 5.04 -20.83
C ALA A 81 -24.16 4.98 -22.24
N ILE A 82 -25.20 4.17 -22.47
CA ILE A 82 -25.94 4.07 -23.75
C ILE A 82 -26.51 5.43 -24.13
N LYS A 83 -27.15 6.14 -23.20
CA LYS A 83 -27.68 7.48 -23.41
C LYS A 83 -26.60 8.52 -23.71
N VAL A 84 -25.47 8.45 -23.07
CA VAL A 84 -24.34 9.36 -23.30
C VAL A 84 -23.82 9.25 -24.73
N ILE A 85 -23.76 8.02 -25.28
CA ILE A 85 -23.32 7.79 -26.66
C ILE A 85 -24.45 7.91 -27.70
N GLY A 86 -25.73 8.15 -27.30
CA GLY A 86 -26.88 8.33 -28.16
C GLY A 86 -27.28 7.07 -28.95
N LYS A 87 -27.27 5.89 -28.28
CA LYS A 87 -27.59 4.60 -28.90
C LYS A 87 -28.78 3.87 -28.26
N GLU A 88 -29.71 4.60 -27.64
CA GLU A 88 -30.86 4.02 -26.94
C GLU A 88 -31.72 3.14 -27.85
N ASP A 89 -31.89 3.54 -29.11
CA ASP A 89 -32.71 2.82 -30.13
C ASP A 89 -31.94 1.65 -30.79
N GLN A 90 -30.67 1.42 -30.42
CA GLN A 90 -29.81 0.40 -31.03
C GLN A 90 -29.35 -0.66 -30.00
N VAL A 91 -30.19 -0.95 -29.02
CA VAL A 91 -29.88 -1.93 -27.97
C VAL A 91 -30.37 -3.30 -28.41
N GLU A 92 -29.49 -4.30 -28.32
CA GLU A 92 -29.77 -5.70 -28.61
C GLU A 92 -29.37 -6.62 -27.46
N ILE A 93 -29.93 -7.83 -27.45
CA ILE A 93 -29.57 -8.84 -26.44
C ILE A 93 -28.40 -9.64 -27.00
N ASP A 94 -27.26 -9.62 -26.26
CA ASP A 94 -26.15 -10.50 -26.53
C ASP A 94 -26.49 -11.96 -26.23
N LYS A 95 -26.41 -12.80 -27.26
CA LYS A 95 -26.79 -14.21 -27.17
C LYS A 95 -25.96 -14.98 -26.12
N LYS A 96 -24.66 -14.76 -26.10
CA LYS A 96 -23.74 -15.45 -25.16
C LYS A 96 -24.02 -15.08 -23.70
N SER A 97 -24.21 -13.78 -23.43
CA SER A 97 -24.57 -13.29 -22.09
C SER A 97 -25.94 -13.83 -21.64
N LYS A 98 -26.91 -13.90 -22.55
CA LYS A 98 -28.23 -14.48 -22.29
C LYS A 98 -28.10 -15.97 -21.91
N GLU A 99 -27.45 -16.77 -22.75
CA GLU A 99 -27.24 -18.20 -22.51
C GLU A 99 -26.55 -18.44 -21.15
N ARG A 100 -25.58 -17.61 -20.79
CA ARG A 100 -24.90 -17.68 -19.50
C ARG A 100 -25.84 -17.38 -18.31
N ILE A 101 -26.67 -16.36 -18.41
CA ILE A 101 -27.68 -16.02 -17.40
C ILE A 101 -28.69 -17.17 -17.25
N GLU A 102 -29.18 -17.69 -18.39
CA GLU A 102 -30.12 -18.82 -18.39
C GLU A 102 -29.51 -20.07 -17.73
N SER A 103 -28.25 -20.37 -18.01
CA SER A 103 -27.52 -21.48 -17.40
C SER A 103 -27.30 -21.27 -15.89
N TYR A 104 -26.91 -20.07 -15.48
CA TYR A 104 -26.64 -19.75 -14.07
C TYR A 104 -27.91 -19.83 -13.20
N PHE A 105 -29.05 -19.38 -13.73
CA PHE A 105 -30.32 -19.35 -13.04
C PHE A 105 -31.32 -20.43 -13.55
N SER A 106 -30.81 -21.52 -14.10
CA SER A 106 -31.58 -22.56 -14.81
C SER A 106 -32.85 -23.06 -14.10
N ASN A 107 -32.85 -23.03 -12.76
CA ASN A 107 -33.98 -23.47 -11.92
C ASN A 107 -34.91 -22.34 -11.48
N ASN A 108 -34.68 -21.09 -11.94
CA ASN A 108 -35.46 -19.93 -11.50
C ASN A 108 -35.75 -18.94 -12.66
N LYS A 109 -36.87 -19.20 -13.38
CA LYS A 109 -37.31 -18.34 -14.50
C LYS A 109 -37.50 -16.86 -14.13
N LYS A 110 -37.93 -16.57 -12.87
CA LYS A 110 -38.08 -15.18 -12.42
C LYS A 110 -36.71 -14.49 -12.31
N ALA A 111 -35.73 -15.20 -11.75
CA ALA A 111 -34.35 -14.70 -11.68
C ALA A 111 -33.74 -14.50 -13.07
N VAL A 112 -33.96 -15.41 -14.04
CA VAL A 112 -33.54 -15.23 -15.42
C VAL A 112 -34.11 -13.94 -15.99
N ASN A 113 -35.41 -13.72 -15.90
CA ASN A 113 -36.06 -12.53 -16.50
C ASN A 113 -35.51 -11.22 -15.91
N VAL A 114 -35.31 -11.13 -14.62
CA VAL A 114 -34.73 -9.95 -13.96
C VAL A 114 -33.28 -9.71 -14.42
N ASN A 115 -32.50 -10.76 -14.55
CA ASN A 115 -31.09 -10.66 -14.94
C ASN A 115 -30.88 -10.45 -16.45
N LEU A 116 -31.89 -10.65 -17.31
CA LEU A 116 -31.78 -10.37 -18.78
C LEU A 116 -31.42 -8.92 -19.10
N LYS A 117 -31.66 -7.96 -18.17
CA LYS A 117 -31.18 -6.60 -18.27
C LYS A 117 -29.64 -6.56 -18.46
N GLN A 118 -28.91 -7.45 -17.82
CA GLN A 118 -27.47 -7.54 -17.92
C GLN A 118 -26.95 -7.94 -19.30
N ALA A 119 -27.77 -8.66 -20.11
CA ALA A 119 -27.41 -9.10 -21.43
C ALA A 119 -27.74 -8.05 -22.54
N LYS A 120 -28.29 -6.88 -22.20
CA LYS A 120 -28.62 -5.81 -23.16
C LYS A 120 -27.40 -4.92 -23.39
N PHE A 121 -27.00 -4.74 -24.67
CA PHE A 121 -25.86 -3.90 -25.04
C PHE A 121 -26.16 -3.09 -26.28
N PRO A 122 -25.58 -1.91 -26.50
CA PRO A 122 -25.71 -1.16 -27.73
C PRO A 122 -24.98 -1.89 -28.86
N LYS A 123 -25.51 -1.84 -30.04
CA LYS A 123 -24.92 -2.46 -31.23
C LYS A 123 -23.48 -2.01 -31.45
N GLY A 124 -22.56 -2.98 -31.61
CA GLY A 124 -21.15 -2.74 -31.80
C GLY A 124 -20.36 -2.57 -30.50
N ALA A 125 -20.95 -2.79 -29.32
CA ALA A 125 -20.22 -2.88 -28.08
C ALA A 125 -19.31 -4.13 -28.05
N ILE A 126 -18.14 -3.99 -27.48
CA ILE A 126 -17.27 -5.12 -27.15
C ILE A 126 -17.66 -5.61 -25.76
N ILE A 127 -18.08 -6.86 -25.65
CA ILE A 127 -18.54 -7.43 -24.38
C ILE A 127 -17.37 -8.09 -23.67
N LEU A 128 -17.22 -7.77 -22.39
CA LEU A 128 -16.21 -8.34 -21.51
C LEU A 128 -16.87 -9.39 -20.63
N ASP A 129 -16.57 -10.66 -20.90
CA ASP A 129 -17.14 -11.78 -20.15
C ASP A 129 -16.76 -11.70 -18.66
N ASN A 130 -17.75 -11.95 -17.79
CA ASN A 130 -17.50 -12.02 -16.35
C ASN A 130 -17.39 -13.48 -15.88
N ASP A 131 -16.18 -13.98 -15.77
CA ASP A 131 -15.94 -15.37 -15.33
C ASP A 131 -16.09 -15.58 -13.82
N LYS A 132 -16.29 -14.50 -13.05
CA LYS A 132 -16.42 -14.53 -11.58
C LYS A 132 -17.82 -14.17 -11.08
N GLY A 133 -18.69 -13.68 -11.97
CA GLY A 133 -20.06 -13.24 -11.67
C GLY A 133 -21.00 -13.36 -12.84
N THR A 134 -22.18 -12.71 -12.76
CA THR A 134 -23.23 -12.76 -13.80
C THR A 134 -23.25 -11.54 -14.70
N ALA A 135 -22.82 -10.37 -14.23
CA ALA A 135 -22.89 -9.12 -14.96
C ALA A 135 -21.65 -8.93 -15.85
N PRO A 136 -21.76 -9.06 -17.18
CA PRO A 136 -20.64 -8.77 -18.08
C PRO A 136 -20.38 -7.27 -18.16
N GLY A 137 -19.10 -6.91 -18.29
CA GLY A 137 -18.69 -5.56 -18.65
C GLY A 137 -18.77 -5.30 -20.13
N CYS A 138 -18.47 -4.08 -20.56
CA CYS A 138 -18.38 -3.77 -21.99
C CYS A 138 -17.55 -2.51 -22.28
N ILE A 139 -17.13 -2.40 -23.54
CA ILE A 139 -16.51 -1.20 -24.10
C ILE A 139 -17.44 -0.66 -25.19
N MET A 140 -17.80 0.62 -25.12
CA MET A 140 -18.64 1.28 -26.07
C MET A 140 -18.17 2.72 -26.36
N GLY A 141 -18.76 3.37 -27.38
CA GLY A 141 -18.45 4.75 -27.74
C GLY A 141 -17.31 4.87 -28.76
N ASP A 142 -17.36 5.96 -29.56
CA ASP A 142 -16.42 6.20 -30.67
C ASP A 142 -15.39 7.27 -30.34
N LYS A 143 -15.84 8.45 -29.90
CA LYS A 143 -14.97 9.59 -29.52
C LYS A 143 -14.22 9.37 -28.22
N THR A 144 -14.91 8.81 -27.24
CA THR A 144 -14.39 8.40 -25.94
C THR A 144 -14.81 6.95 -25.74
N LYS A 145 -13.91 6.09 -25.38
CA LYS A 145 -14.24 4.70 -25.01
C LYS A 145 -14.79 4.68 -23.58
N ILE A 146 -16.07 4.33 -23.44
CA ILE A 146 -16.70 4.10 -22.15
C ILE A 146 -16.54 2.63 -21.82
N ILE A 147 -15.92 2.34 -20.69
CA ILE A 147 -15.61 0.99 -20.21
C ILE A 147 -16.40 0.77 -18.93
N LEU A 148 -17.29 -0.20 -18.96
CA LEU A 148 -18.13 -0.57 -17.82
C LEU A 148 -17.58 -1.84 -17.16
N LEU A 149 -17.36 -1.79 -15.87
CA LEU A 149 -16.80 -2.87 -15.05
C LEU A 149 -17.71 -3.17 -13.84
N PRO A 150 -17.74 -4.41 -13.35
CA PRO A 150 -18.53 -4.78 -12.17
C PRO A 150 -18.16 -3.99 -10.90
N GLY A 151 -19.09 -3.96 -9.93
CA GLY A 151 -18.87 -3.37 -8.62
C GLY A 151 -18.00 -4.23 -7.69
N PRO A 152 -18.25 -5.55 -7.55
CA PRO A 152 -17.44 -6.39 -6.67
C PRO A 152 -15.96 -6.42 -7.08
N PRO A 153 -15.01 -6.07 -6.18
CA PRO A 153 -13.59 -5.93 -6.53
C PRO A 153 -13.00 -7.16 -7.23
N ARG A 154 -13.28 -8.37 -6.69
CA ARG A 154 -12.80 -9.64 -7.26
C ARG A 154 -13.21 -9.86 -8.72
N GLU A 155 -14.42 -9.41 -9.10
CA GLU A 155 -14.91 -9.51 -10.47
C GLU A 155 -14.27 -8.46 -11.36
N MET A 156 -14.20 -7.22 -10.87
CA MET A 156 -13.67 -6.07 -11.57
C MET A 156 -12.18 -6.23 -11.89
N GLU A 157 -11.37 -6.59 -10.89
CA GLU A 157 -9.93 -6.81 -11.04
C GLU A 157 -9.64 -7.93 -12.04
N TYR A 158 -10.34 -9.07 -11.91
CA TYR A 158 -10.19 -10.19 -12.85
C TYR A 158 -10.56 -9.78 -14.28
N MET A 159 -11.67 -9.06 -14.44
CA MET A 159 -12.12 -8.60 -15.77
C MET A 159 -11.15 -7.59 -16.37
N PHE A 160 -10.62 -6.68 -15.57
CA PHE A 160 -9.61 -5.72 -16.02
C PHE A 160 -8.37 -6.44 -16.56
N GLU A 161 -7.80 -7.35 -15.77
CA GLU A 161 -6.54 -8.02 -16.10
C GLU A 161 -6.68 -9.03 -17.25
N ASN A 162 -7.77 -9.77 -17.30
CA ASN A 162 -7.91 -10.92 -18.22
C ASN A 162 -8.77 -10.63 -19.45
N LYS A 163 -9.60 -9.58 -19.45
CA LYS A 163 -10.52 -9.30 -20.57
C LYS A 163 -10.31 -7.92 -21.16
N LEU A 164 -10.09 -6.89 -20.33
CA LEU A 164 -9.99 -5.51 -20.78
C LEU A 164 -8.58 -5.14 -21.26
N SER A 165 -7.56 -5.64 -20.62
CA SER A 165 -6.15 -5.24 -20.83
C SER A 165 -5.71 -5.29 -22.30
N ILE A 166 -6.20 -6.22 -23.07
CA ILE A 166 -5.90 -6.39 -24.51
C ILE A 166 -6.43 -5.26 -25.40
N TYR A 167 -7.42 -4.51 -24.91
CA TYR A 167 -8.04 -3.39 -25.63
C TYR A 167 -7.44 -2.03 -25.24
N LEU A 168 -6.61 -1.98 -24.22
CA LEU A 168 -5.93 -0.76 -23.79
C LEU A 168 -4.63 -0.58 -24.60
N LYS A 169 -4.49 0.57 -25.22
CA LYS A 169 -3.25 0.92 -25.91
C LYS A 169 -2.21 1.38 -24.90
N LYS A 170 -0.99 0.90 -25.02
CA LYS A 170 0.16 1.44 -24.28
C LYS A 170 0.74 2.61 -25.05
N ASP A 171 0.65 3.83 -24.52
CA ASP A 171 1.27 5.01 -25.11
C ASP A 171 2.72 5.19 -24.67
N ALA A 172 3.03 4.69 -23.47
CA ALA A 172 4.35 4.70 -22.87
C ALA A 172 4.40 3.63 -21.77
N ILE A 173 5.60 3.25 -21.42
CA ILE A 173 5.85 2.43 -20.23
C ILE A 173 6.08 3.37 -19.07
N ILE A 174 5.28 3.21 -18.00
CA ILE A 174 5.50 3.89 -16.73
C ILE A 174 5.86 2.84 -15.69
N LYS A 175 7.04 2.98 -15.10
CA LYS A 175 7.49 2.15 -13.99
C LYS A 175 7.78 3.03 -12.78
N SER A 176 7.51 2.52 -11.59
CA SER A 176 7.83 3.20 -10.33
C SER A 176 8.58 2.25 -9.42
N LYS A 177 9.44 2.82 -8.56
CA LYS A 177 10.04 2.13 -7.41
C LYS A 177 9.78 2.94 -6.15
N ASN A 178 9.58 2.25 -5.03
CA ASN A 178 9.51 2.86 -3.71
C ASN A 178 10.83 2.59 -2.98
N LEU A 179 11.51 3.65 -2.60
CA LEU A 179 12.80 3.61 -1.93
C LEU A 179 12.60 4.00 -0.47
N ARG A 180 12.69 3.04 0.44
CA ARG A 180 12.44 3.24 1.87
C ARG A 180 13.60 3.96 2.52
N ILE A 181 13.30 5.06 3.22
CA ILE A 181 14.29 5.88 3.93
C ILE A 181 14.00 5.80 5.44
N GLY A 182 14.97 5.37 6.21
CA GLY A 182 14.84 5.24 7.67
C GLY A 182 14.98 6.56 8.40
N LEU A 183 14.37 6.65 9.57
CA LEU A 183 14.51 7.72 10.55
C LEU A 183 14.01 9.11 10.13
N LEU A 184 13.74 9.38 8.88
CA LEU A 184 13.33 10.70 8.36
C LEU A 184 11.82 10.80 8.18
N GLY A 185 11.32 12.04 8.33
CA GLY A 185 9.98 12.45 7.92
C GLY A 185 9.93 12.87 6.44
N GLU A 186 8.72 13.16 5.95
CA GLU A 186 8.49 13.58 4.56
C GLU A 186 9.20 14.91 4.26
N TRP A 187 9.11 15.88 5.17
CA TRP A 187 9.77 17.17 5.05
C TRP A 187 11.29 17.07 5.02
N ASP A 188 11.88 16.23 5.89
CA ASP A 188 13.34 16.04 5.94
C ASP A 188 13.88 15.38 4.68
N MET A 189 13.12 14.42 4.11
CA MET A 189 13.46 13.81 2.83
C MET A 189 13.39 14.83 1.70
N ALA A 190 12.33 15.65 1.67
CA ALA A 190 12.13 16.67 0.63
C ALA A 190 13.25 17.71 0.60
N ASN A 191 13.81 18.07 1.76
CA ASN A 191 14.90 19.06 1.85
C ASN A 191 16.29 18.53 1.50
N ARG A 192 16.44 17.21 1.39
CA ARG A 192 17.75 16.58 1.14
C ARG A 192 17.98 16.19 -0.32
N ILE A 193 16.94 16.17 -1.15
CA ILE A 193 17.02 15.75 -2.53
C ILE A 193 16.28 16.71 -3.46
N ASP A 194 16.80 16.90 -4.67
CA ASP A 194 16.14 17.71 -5.69
C ASP A 194 14.88 17.00 -6.21
N LEU A 195 13.72 17.63 -5.98
CA LEU A 195 12.41 17.17 -6.42
C LEU A 195 11.99 17.75 -7.78
N SER A 196 12.81 18.60 -8.42
CA SER A 196 12.44 19.28 -9.67
C SER A 196 12.52 18.38 -10.90
N SER A 197 13.08 17.17 -10.76
CA SER A 197 13.17 16.19 -11.85
C SER A 197 11.82 15.85 -12.44
N THR A 198 11.68 15.96 -13.77
CA THR A 198 10.43 15.70 -14.50
C THR A 198 10.32 14.27 -15.02
N ASN A 199 11.45 13.61 -15.26
CA ASN A 199 11.50 12.19 -15.66
C ASN A 199 12.90 11.58 -15.39
N PRO A 200 13.06 10.66 -14.43
CA PRO A 200 12.02 10.20 -13.49
C PRO A 200 11.56 11.30 -12.54
N THR A 201 10.25 11.32 -12.25
CA THR A 201 9.77 12.13 -11.12
C THR A 201 10.17 11.49 -9.81
N ILE A 202 10.35 12.31 -8.77
CA ILE A 202 10.63 11.85 -7.41
C ILE A 202 9.71 12.59 -6.43
N SER A 203 9.12 11.85 -5.50
CA SER A 203 8.20 12.43 -4.50
C SER A 203 8.34 11.72 -3.16
N PRO A 204 8.44 12.47 -2.05
CA PRO A 204 8.43 11.90 -0.71
C PRO A 204 7.01 11.53 -0.29
N TYR A 205 6.90 10.43 0.45
CA TYR A 205 5.67 9.93 1.06
C TYR A 205 5.95 9.39 2.44
N PHE A 206 4.90 9.28 3.24
CA PHE A 206 4.94 8.69 4.57
C PHE A 206 3.73 7.76 4.76
N ASP A 207 3.99 6.53 5.18
CA ASP A 207 2.96 5.55 5.49
C ASP A 207 3.13 4.98 6.92
N ASN A 208 2.38 3.96 7.25
CA ASN A 208 2.45 3.30 8.57
C ASN A 208 3.82 2.67 8.85
N GLU A 209 4.66 2.45 7.84
CA GLU A 209 6.00 1.89 7.97
C GLU A 209 7.09 2.98 8.04
N GLY A 210 6.75 4.24 7.73
CA GLY A 210 7.65 5.38 7.75
C GLY A 210 7.82 6.06 6.40
N GLY A 211 8.91 6.81 6.23
CA GLY A 211 9.21 7.58 5.03
C GLY A 211 9.68 6.72 3.85
N PHE A 212 9.26 7.10 2.64
CA PHE A 212 9.79 6.56 1.41
C PHE A 212 9.77 7.60 0.29
N LEU A 213 10.66 7.44 -0.66
CA LEU A 213 10.68 8.20 -1.92
C LEU A 213 10.12 7.32 -3.02
N ARG A 214 9.09 7.79 -3.71
CA ARG A 214 8.61 7.15 -4.93
C ARG A 214 9.26 7.81 -6.12
N ILE A 215 9.99 7.02 -6.90
CA ILE A 215 10.53 7.45 -8.19
C ILE A 215 9.70 6.82 -9.31
N THR A 216 9.37 7.61 -10.34
CA THR A 216 8.51 7.15 -11.45
C THR A 216 9.11 7.60 -12.78
N ALA A 217 9.44 6.64 -13.64
CA ALA A 217 9.96 6.87 -14.99
C ALA A 217 8.89 6.59 -16.04
N LYS A 218 8.82 7.48 -17.04
CA LYS A 218 8.05 7.30 -18.29
C LYS A 218 9.03 7.08 -19.43
N ALA A 219 8.86 6.00 -20.22
CA ALA A 219 9.79 5.61 -21.26
C ALA A 219 9.10 4.91 -22.44
N ASN A 220 9.80 4.75 -23.55
CA ASN A 220 9.30 4.05 -24.72
C ASN A 220 9.57 2.52 -24.67
N SER A 221 10.45 2.09 -23.76
CA SER A 221 10.77 0.68 -23.56
C SER A 221 10.99 0.37 -22.08
N GLU A 222 10.81 -0.90 -21.69
CA GLU A 222 11.10 -1.35 -20.32
C GLU A 222 12.55 -1.14 -19.92
N LYS A 223 13.49 -1.41 -20.85
CA LYS A 223 14.92 -1.21 -20.63
C LYS A 223 15.25 0.25 -20.32
N GLU A 224 14.64 1.18 -21.05
CA GLU A 224 14.81 2.61 -20.82
C GLU A 224 14.23 3.03 -19.46
N ALA A 225 13.02 2.56 -19.12
CA ALA A 225 12.42 2.82 -17.81
C ALA A 225 13.30 2.29 -16.68
N ASP A 226 13.77 1.06 -16.78
CA ASP A 226 14.66 0.45 -15.78
C ASP A 226 15.99 1.20 -15.66
N PHE A 227 16.56 1.63 -16.77
CA PHE A 227 17.78 2.46 -16.76
C PHE A 227 17.56 3.78 -16.00
N LEU A 228 16.49 4.51 -16.33
CA LEU A 228 16.16 5.78 -15.68
C LEU A 228 15.91 5.61 -14.17
N LEU A 229 15.17 4.56 -13.77
CA LEU A 229 14.91 4.27 -12.36
C LEU A 229 16.20 3.90 -11.62
N ASN A 230 17.07 3.09 -12.23
CA ASN A 230 18.32 2.67 -11.59
C ASN A 230 19.29 3.85 -11.39
N GLU A 231 19.37 4.79 -12.35
CA GLU A 231 20.20 6.00 -12.19
C GLU A 231 19.66 6.89 -11.06
N LYS A 232 18.33 7.10 -11.01
CA LYS A 232 17.72 7.90 -9.92
C LYS A 232 17.85 7.21 -8.57
N GLU A 233 17.75 5.88 -8.50
CA GLU A 233 17.99 5.11 -7.27
C GLU A 233 19.43 5.26 -6.77
N LYS A 234 20.44 5.27 -7.66
CA LYS A 234 21.83 5.54 -7.28
C LYS A 234 21.99 6.93 -6.67
N GLU A 235 21.35 7.94 -7.26
CA GLU A 235 21.32 9.29 -6.69
C GLU A 235 20.74 9.31 -5.28
N VAL A 236 19.58 8.67 -5.09
CA VAL A 236 18.94 8.54 -3.77
C VAL A 236 19.86 7.83 -2.78
N LYS A 237 20.48 6.72 -3.18
CA LYS A 237 21.44 5.98 -2.33
C LYS A 237 22.64 6.84 -1.93
N ASN A 238 23.12 7.67 -2.83
CA ASN A 238 24.25 8.58 -2.55
C ASN A 238 23.84 9.70 -1.56
N VAL A 239 22.65 10.29 -1.75
CA VAL A 239 22.15 11.37 -0.90
C VAL A 239 21.82 10.88 0.52
N PHE A 240 21.12 9.76 0.63
CA PHE A 240 20.65 9.26 1.91
C PHE A 240 21.62 8.28 2.60
N GLY A 241 22.56 7.72 1.85
CA GLY A 241 23.62 6.88 2.39
C GLY A 241 23.08 5.78 3.31
N ASN A 242 23.41 5.92 4.59
CA ASN A 242 23.08 4.96 5.64
C ASN A 242 21.58 4.91 5.98
N LEU A 243 20.85 6.00 5.69
CA LEU A 243 19.42 6.10 5.93
C LEU A 243 18.59 5.37 4.87
N PHE A 244 19.19 4.95 3.76
CA PHE A 244 18.55 4.10 2.77
C PHE A 244 18.33 2.69 3.36
N ILE A 245 17.08 2.27 3.52
CA ILE A 245 16.73 1.00 4.17
C ILE A 245 16.58 -0.13 3.15
N SER A 246 15.68 0.05 2.16
CA SER A 246 15.39 -0.96 1.16
C SER A 246 14.89 -0.32 -0.13
N ASP A 247 15.03 -1.05 -1.22
CA ASP A 247 14.41 -0.77 -2.51
C ASP A 247 13.16 -1.66 -2.71
N ASP A 248 12.41 -1.25 -3.65
CA ASP A 248 11.22 -1.79 -4.28
C ASP A 248 10.59 -3.05 -3.67
N GLY A 249 9.69 -2.80 -2.73
CA GLY A 249 8.75 -3.81 -2.24
C GLY A 249 9.24 -4.65 -1.06
N LEU A 250 10.50 -4.58 -0.66
CA LEU A 250 10.97 -5.26 0.55
C LEU A 250 10.52 -4.52 1.81
N ARG A 251 9.85 -5.25 2.70
CA ARG A 251 9.58 -4.76 4.05
C ARG A 251 10.88 -4.61 4.83
N LYS A 252 10.89 -3.73 5.83
CA LYS A 252 12.06 -3.55 6.72
C LYS A 252 12.45 -4.84 7.42
N GLU A 253 11.46 -5.60 7.83
CA GLU A 253 11.63 -6.89 8.48
C GLU A 253 12.34 -7.88 7.56
N GLU A 254 11.99 -7.92 6.26
CA GLU A 254 12.68 -8.77 5.26
C GLU A 254 14.13 -8.34 5.06
N THR A 255 14.37 -7.02 4.99
CA THR A 255 15.74 -6.47 4.92
C THR A 255 16.56 -6.88 6.13
N LEU A 256 15.99 -6.78 7.35
CA LEU A 256 16.65 -7.18 8.59
C LEU A 256 16.97 -8.69 8.60
N ILE A 257 15.99 -9.51 8.24
CA ILE A 257 16.15 -10.98 8.20
C ILE A 257 17.22 -11.37 7.20
N ASN A 258 17.23 -10.78 6.01
CA ASN A 258 18.24 -11.06 5.00
C ASN A 258 19.65 -10.73 5.50
N LEU A 259 19.84 -9.56 6.12
CA LEU A 259 21.12 -9.17 6.72
C LEU A 259 21.59 -10.14 7.81
N LEU A 260 20.67 -10.62 8.65
CA LEU A 260 21.00 -11.60 9.70
C LEU A 260 21.36 -12.96 9.11
N LYS A 261 20.61 -13.45 8.11
CA LYS A 261 20.89 -14.72 7.43
C LYS A 261 22.22 -14.71 6.69
N GLU A 262 22.50 -13.65 5.93
CA GLU A 262 23.78 -13.49 5.22
C GLU A 262 24.99 -13.56 6.15
N ARG A 263 24.82 -13.14 7.41
CA ARG A 263 25.88 -13.12 8.42
C ARG A 263 25.85 -14.30 9.39
N ASN A 264 24.85 -15.18 9.25
CA ASN A 264 24.57 -16.27 10.19
C ASN A 264 24.45 -15.76 11.64
N GLU A 265 23.68 -14.70 11.82
CA GLU A 265 23.49 -13.98 13.09
C GLU A 265 22.05 -14.08 13.58
N LYS A 266 21.86 -13.88 14.88
CA LYS A 266 20.57 -13.95 15.56
C LYS A 266 20.17 -12.60 16.14
N VAL A 267 18.86 -12.40 16.27
CA VAL A 267 18.24 -11.25 16.93
C VAL A 267 17.40 -11.70 18.11
N SER A 268 17.41 -10.91 19.17
CA SER A 268 16.50 -11.03 20.33
C SER A 268 15.92 -9.67 20.69
N THR A 269 14.72 -9.66 21.29
CA THR A 269 14.05 -8.42 21.70
C THR A 269 13.69 -8.39 23.18
N CYS A 270 13.72 -7.20 23.80
CA CYS A 270 13.13 -6.95 25.12
C CYS A 270 12.19 -5.73 25.01
N GLU A 271 10.91 -5.99 25.08
CA GLU A 271 9.90 -5.03 24.72
C GLU A 271 9.03 -4.60 25.91
N SER A 272 8.93 -3.30 26.14
CA SER A 272 7.99 -2.73 27.10
C SER A 272 6.86 -2.00 26.35
N ILE A 273 7.14 -0.82 25.80
CA ILE A 273 6.11 0.00 25.12
C ILE A 273 5.55 -0.67 23.87
N THR A 274 6.36 -1.37 23.11
CA THR A 274 5.94 -2.06 21.88
C THR A 274 5.15 -3.33 22.15
N GLY A 275 5.37 -3.96 23.30
CA GLY A 275 4.55 -5.08 23.79
C GLY A 275 4.53 -6.28 22.85
N GLY A 276 5.66 -6.61 22.23
CA GLY A 276 5.82 -7.72 21.30
C GLY A 276 5.66 -7.34 19.82
N LEU A 277 5.39 -6.08 19.47
CA LEU A 277 5.23 -5.67 18.06
C LEU A 277 6.50 -5.85 17.23
N ILE A 278 7.69 -5.66 17.82
CA ILE A 278 8.96 -5.82 17.11
C ILE A 278 9.16 -7.30 16.76
N ALA A 279 9.08 -8.17 17.77
CA ALA A 279 9.22 -9.61 17.59
C ALA A 279 8.14 -10.16 16.64
N SER A 280 6.87 -9.78 16.84
CA SER A 280 5.77 -10.19 15.99
C SER A 280 5.99 -9.83 14.53
N SER A 281 6.42 -8.59 14.25
CA SER A 281 6.65 -8.15 12.88
C SER A 281 7.81 -8.89 12.18
N ILE A 282 8.83 -9.31 12.92
CA ILE A 282 9.91 -10.15 12.41
C ILE A 282 9.37 -11.56 12.10
N ILE A 283 8.57 -12.12 13.02
CA ILE A 283 8.01 -13.48 12.91
C ILE A 283 6.99 -13.57 11.75
N ASP A 284 6.35 -12.49 11.38
CA ASP A 284 5.43 -12.44 10.22
C ASP A 284 6.12 -12.78 8.87
N ILE A 285 7.45 -12.74 8.83
CA ILE A 285 8.21 -13.04 7.62
C ILE A 285 8.62 -14.52 7.58
N SER A 286 8.39 -15.16 6.44
CA SER A 286 8.79 -16.56 6.22
C SER A 286 10.28 -16.76 6.44
N GLY A 287 10.63 -17.76 7.23
CA GLY A 287 12.03 -18.08 7.59
C GLY A 287 12.58 -17.22 8.73
N ALA A 288 11.75 -16.53 9.49
CA ALA A 288 12.15 -15.78 10.68
C ALA A 288 12.75 -16.69 11.77
N SER A 289 12.32 -17.96 11.85
CA SER A 289 12.87 -18.97 12.79
C SER A 289 14.38 -19.19 12.65
N ASP A 290 14.94 -18.86 11.48
CA ASP A 290 16.38 -18.98 11.26
C ASP A 290 17.18 -17.87 11.97
N VAL A 291 16.53 -16.78 12.38
CA VAL A 291 17.21 -15.58 12.91
C VAL A 291 16.72 -15.12 14.28
N ILE A 292 15.50 -15.47 14.71
CA ILE A 292 14.95 -15.09 16.01
C ILE A 292 14.66 -16.35 16.86
N GLU A 293 15.20 -16.41 18.06
CA GLU A 293 14.98 -17.52 18.99
C GLU A 293 14.25 -17.09 20.25
N GLU A 294 14.61 -15.93 20.81
CA GLU A 294 14.11 -15.45 22.09
C GLU A 294 13.64 -14.00 22.01
N SER A 295 12.49 -13.74 22.61
CA SER A 295 11.94 -12.39 22.76
C SER A 295 11.14 -12.28 24.03
N TYR A 296 11.34 -11.18 24.78
CA TYR A 296 10.75 -10.98 26.08
C TYR A 296 9.87 -9.74 26.12
N ILE A 297 8.65 -9.87 26.63
CA ILE A 297 7.80 -8.72 26.95
C ILE A 297 8.04 -8.36 28.41
N THR A 298 8.83 -7.30 28.65
CA THR A 298 9.24 -6.85 29.97
C THR A 298 8.47 -5.59 30.39
N TYR A 299 7.14 -5.74 30.51
CA TYR A 299 6.22 -4.61 30.64
C TYR A 299 6.26 -3.94 32.03
N SER A 300 6.36 -4.72 33.10
CA SER A 300 6.42 -4.20 34.46
C SER A 300 7.85 -4.12 34.99
N ASP A 301 8.07 -3.26 35.98
CA ASP A 301 9.37 -3.11 36.64
C ASP A 301 9.85 -4.42 37.25
N LYS A 302 8.96 -5.17 37.92
CA LYS A 302 9.26 -6.49 38.47
C LYS A 302 9.78 -7.47 37.41
N ILE A 303 9.29 -7.42 36.19
CA ILE A 303 9.73 -8.30 35.11
C ILE A 303 11.05 -7.81 34.51
N LYS A 304 11.29 -6.48 34.46
CA LYS A 304 12.58 -5.93 34.08
C LYS A 304 13.68 -6.37 35.06
N GLU A 305 13.40 -6.31 36.35
CA GLU A 305 14.32 -6.83 37.40
C GLU A 305 14.54 -8.35 37.24
N LYS A 306 13.46 -9.11 37.19
CA LYS A 306 13.52 -10.58 37.22
C LYS A 306 14.21 -11.18 35.99
N ILE A 307 13.91 -10.66 34.79
CA ILE A 307 14.39 -11.26 33.53
C ILE A 307 15.65 -10.59 33.04
N LEU A 308 15.71 -9.27 33.05
CA LEU A 308 16.83 -8.52 32.47
C LEU A 308 17.83 -8.02 33.51
N ASN A 309 17.59 -8.32 34.80
CA ASN A 309 18.44 -7.88 35.92
C ASN A 309 18.63 -6.35 35.97
N VAL A 310 17.57 -5.59 35.57
CA VAL A 310 17.55 -4.13 35.76
C VAL A 310 17.59 -3.85 37.27
N SER A 311 18.46 -2.95 37.68
CA SER A 311 18.64 -2.67 39.12
C SER A 311 17.44 -1.90 39.68
N ARG A 312 17.09 -2.22 40.94
CA ARG A 312 16.04 -1.49 41.66
C ARG A 312 16.42 -0.01 41.83
N GLU A 313 17.70 0.26 42.05
CA GLU A 313 18.22 1.61 42.13
C GLU A 313 17.95 2.43 40.85
N THR A 314 18.17 1.85 39.66
CA THR A 314 17.88 2.50 38.38
C THR A 314 16.40 2.80 38.25
N LEU A 315 15.55 1.85 38.61
CA LEU A 315 14.08 2.03 38.50
C LEU A 315 13.57 3.12 39.47
N ASP A 316 14.08 3.16 40.70
CA ASP A 316 13.65 4.13 41.70
C ASP A 316 14.18 5.54 41.41
N LYS A 317 15.40 5.67 40.91
CA LYS A 317 16.05 6.95 40.65
C LYS A 317 15.69 7.58 39.31
N TYR A 318 15.63 6.77 38.24
CA TYR A 318 15.48 7.24 36.85
C TYR A 318 14.15 6.85 36.21
N SER A 319 13.39 5.97 36.83
CA SER A 319 12.17 5.33 36.34
C SER A 319 12.40 4.27 35.24
N ALA A 320 11.35 3.51 34.94
CA ALA A 320 11.37 2.49 33.89
C ALA A 320 11.51 3.08 32.47
N VAL A 321 11.23 4.37 32.29
CA VAL A 321 11.37 5.08 31.01
C VAL A 321 12.51 6.08 31.13
N SER A 322 13.71 5.55 31.04
CA SER A 322 14.97 6.30 31.11
C SER A 322 16.03 5.66 30.22
N VAL A 323 17.05 6.43 29.86
CA VAL A 323 18.22 5.94 29.11
C VAL A 323 18.96 4.89 29.92
N GLU A 324 19.05 5.09 31.21
CA GLU A 324 19.70 4.18 32.18
C GLU A 324 18.98 2.83 32.23
N CYS A 325 17.62 2.85 32.33
CA CYS A 325 16.84 1.62 32.33
C CYS A 325 16.95 0.90 30.97
N ALA A 326 16.85 1.62 29.85
CA ALA A 326 16.99 1.04 28.52
C ALA A 326 18.39 0.41 28.32
N ASN A 327 19.43 1.04 28.87
CA ASN A 327 20.79 0.51 28.87
C ASN A 327 20.89 -0.81 29.63
N GLU A 328 20.36 -0.88 30.84
CA GLU A 328 20.35 -2.11 31.62
C GLU A 328 19.52 -3.20 30.99
N MET A 329 18.35 -2.85 30.43
CA MET A 329 17.49 -3.79 29.67
C MET A 329 18.26 -4.46 28.53
N ILE A 330 18.97 -3.69 27.69
CA ILE A 330 19.65 -4.25 26.51
C ILE A 330 20.88 -5.07 26.91
N GLU A 331 21.60 -4.66 27.93
CA GLU A 331 22.76 -5.44 28.48
C GLU A 331 22.27 -6.73 29.13
N GLY A 332 21.16 -6.69 29.85
CA GLY A 332 20.53 -7.88 30.44
C GLY A 332 20.08 -8.88 29.35
N LEU A 333 19.42 -8.39 28.29
CA LEU A 333 19.01 -9.21 27.14
C LEU A 333 20.25 -9.89 26.52
N TYR A 334 21.31 -9.13 26.25
CA TYR A 334 22.52 -9.67 25.65
C TYR A 334 23.19 -10.74 26.54
N LYS A 335 23.19 -10.56 27.86
CA LYS A 335 23.74 -11.55 28.79
C LYS A 335 22.99 -12.88 28.74
N ILE A 336 21.68 -12.85 28.55
CA ILE A 336 20.82 -14.04 28.50
C ILE A 336 20.97 -14.74 27.16
N THR A 337 20.76 -14.02 26.07
CA THR A 337 20.56 -14.62 24.75
C THR A 337 21.83 -14.78 23.95
N LYS A 338 22.85 -13.95 24.22
CA LYS A 338 24.11 -13.87 23.44
C LYS A 338 23.87 -13.57 21.95
N SER A 339 22.69 -13.07 21.60
CA SER A 339 22.35 -12.72 20.22
C SER A 339 23.26 -11.61 19.69
N SER A 340 23.64 -11.71 18.42
CA SER A 340 24.48 -10.71 17.75
C SER A 340 23.81 -9.34 17.70
N LEU A 341 22.47 -9.34 17.55
CA LEU A 341 21.62 -8.15 17.57
C LEU A 341 20.62 -8.26 18.73
N CYS A 342 20.59 -7.24 19.59
CA CYS A 342 19.59 -7.08 20.63
C CYS A 342 18.81 -5.78 20.40
N ILE A 343 17.48 -5.82 20.51
CA ILE A 343 16.58 -4.67 20.34
C ILE A 343 15.76 -4.47 21.60
N GLY A 344 15.87 -3.31 22.25
CA GLY A 344 15.12 -2.95 23.45
C GLY A 344 14.22 -1.75 23.25
N SER A 345 13.04 -1.75 23.87
CA SER A 345 12.11 -0.63 23.84
C SER A 345 11.50 -0.37 25.22
N THR A 346 11.49 0.89 25.66
CA THR A 346 10.71 1.37 26.79
C THR A 346 10.07 2.72 26.47
N GLY A 347 9.02 3.13 27.18
CA GLY A 347 8.37 4.41 26.88
C GLY A 347 7.01 4.59 27.53
N TYR A 348 6.51 5.83 27.46
CA TYR A 348 5.16 6.24 27.87
C TYR A 348 4.29 6.49 26.63
N ALA A 349 3.53 5.48 26.21
CA ALA A 349 2.71 5.55 25.00
C ALA A 349 1.69 6.72 25.01
N HIS A 350 1.15 7.07 26.17
CA HIS A 350 0.20 8.19 26.34
C HIS A 350 0.86 9.57 26.27
N LYS A 351 2.19 9.64 26.39
CA LYS A 351 2.99 10.86 26.20
C LYS A 351 3.71 10.87 24.85
N GLY A 352 3.70 9.75 24.12
CA GLY A 352 4.49 9.58 22.90
C GLY A 352 6.00 9.52 23.13
N GLU A 353 6.46 9.38 24.37
CA GLU A 353 7.86 9.30 24.73
C GLU A 353 8.35 7.86 24.61
N VAL A 354 9.37 7.64 23.80
CA VAL A 354 9.94 6.32 23.51
C VAL A 354 11.45 6.35 23.60
N ILE A 355 12.03 5.34 24.24
CA ILE A 355 13.48 5.10 24.26
C ILE A 355 13.74 3.75 23.64
N LEU A 356 14.58 3.72 22.62
CA LEU A 356 15.03 2.52 21.92
C LEU A 356 16.50 2.28 22.22
N ALA A 357 16.83 1.05 22.53
CA ALA A 357 18.20 0.61 22.74
C ALA A 357 18.52 -0.52 21.77
N ILE A 358 19.54 -0.34 20.95
CA ILE A 358 20.01 -1.34 19.99
C ILE A 358 21.45 -1.68 20.34
N LYS A 359 21.74 -2.96 20.48
CA LYS A 359 23.09 -3.47 20.63
C LYS A 359 23.38 -4.45 19.51
N TYR A 360 24.41 -4.16 18.75
CA TYR A 360 24.91 -5.05 17.71
C TYR A 360 26.39 -5.28 17.91
N LYS A 361 26.74 -6.49 18.32
CA LYS A 361 28.12 -6.84 18.72
C LYS A 361 28.67 -5.86 19.78
N ASN A 362 29.72 -5.13 19.44
CA ASN A 362 30.34 -4.15 20.31
C ASN A 362 29.76 -2.74 20.24
N GLN A 363 28.86 -2.50 19.28
CA GLN A 363 28.20 -1.21 19.12
C GLN A 363 26.89 -1.18 19.91
N LYS A 364 26.61 -0.05 20.54
CA LYS A 364 25.37 0.19 21.26
C LYS A 364 24.88 1.60 20.98
N VAL A 365 23.61 1.73 20.66
CA VAL A 365 22.94 3.01 20.43
C VAL A 365 21.67 3.06 21.26
N ILE A 366 21.48 4.15 22.00
CA ILE A 366 20.27 4.42 22.76
C ILE A 366 19.76 5.78 22.30
N LYS A 367 18.53 5.83 21.78
CA LYS A 367 17.90 7.05 21.28
C LYS A 367 16.53 7.28 21.90
N LYS A 368 16.26 8.53 22.21
CA LYS A 368 14.96 9.00 22.70
C LYS A 368 14.20 9.64 21.53
N PHE A 369 12.93 9.26 21.40
CA PHE A 369 12.02 9.80 20.38
C PHE A 369 10.78 10.39 21.05
N GLN A 370 10.25 11.44 20.44
CA GLN A 370 8.96 12.03 20.80
C GLN A 370 7.99 11.85 19.63
N PHE A 371 6.93 11.10 19.84
CA PHE A 371 5.89 10.85 18.86
C PHE A 371 4.56 11.48 19.26
N SER A 372 3.53 11.28 18.44
CA SER A 372 2.15 11.60 18.80
C SER A 372 1.74 10.88 20.09
N ALA A 373 0.96 11.52 20.92
CA ALA A 373 0.42 10.94 22.16
C ALA A 373 -0.67 9.85 21.93
N ASP A 374 -0.99 9.50 20.69
CA ASP A 374 -1.81 8.32 20.39
C ASP A 374 -1.04 7.03 20.69
N ARG A 375 -1.59 6.24 21.61
CA ARG A 375 -0.96 5.02 22.12
C ARG A 375 -0.55 4.04 21.01
N ASN A 376 -1.45 3.77 20.08
CA ASN A 376 -1.21 2.77 19.03
C ASN A 376 -0.23 3.28 17.98
N LYS A 377 -0.33 4.55 17.61
CA LYS A 377 0.63 5.19 16.71
C LYS A 377 2.03 5.25 17.32
N ALA A 378 2.17 5.65 18.59
CA ALA A 378 3.45 5.67 19.27
C ALA A 378 4.13 4.30 19.28
N ARG A 379 3.38 3.23 19.55
CA ARG A 379 3.88 1.85 19.53
C ARG A 379 4.31 1.41 18.13
N LEU A 380 3.52 1.74 17.10
CA LEU A 380 3.84 1.41 15.71
C LEU A 380 5.09 2.15 15.24
N PHE A 381 5.21 3.45 15.53
CA PHE A 381 6.41 4.22 15.21
C PHE A 381 7.64 3.71 15.98
N ALA A 382 7.48 3.34 17.26
CA ALA A 382 8.56 2.75 18.04
C ALA A 382 9.10 1.45 17.38
N LYS A 383 8.19 0.57 16.92
CA LYS A 383 8.57 -0.64 16.18
C LYS A 383 9.35 -0.28 14.91
N ASN A 384 8.84 0.63 14.10
CA ASN A 384 9.47 1.02 12.83
C ASN A 384 10.86 1.67 13.04
N ARG A 385 10.99 2.57 14.02
CA ARG A 385 12.28 3.20 14.36
C ARG A 385 13.29 2.19 14.90
N ALA A 386 12.85 1.20 15.68
CA ALA A 386 13.72 0.14 16.16
C ALA A 386 14.30 -0.70 15.01
N LEU A 387 13.50 -1.03 14.02
CA LEU A 387 13.96 -1.75 12.83
C LEU A 387 14.90 -0.90 11.97
N ASP A 388 14.57 0.39 11.75
CA ASP A 388 15.45 1.32 11.04
C ASP A 388 16.84 1.38 11.69
N LEU A 389 16.89 1.63 13.02
CA LEU A 389 18.13 1.68 13.77
C LEU A 389 18.92 0.36 13.70
N ALA A 390 18.24 -0.77 13.83
CA ALA A 390 18.85 -2.09 13.75
C ALA A 390 19.54 -2.31 12.40
N ILE A 391 18.85 -2.01 11.28
CA ILE A 391 19.40 -2.14 9.93
C ILE A 391 20.61 -1.22 9.73
N ILE A 392 20.49 0.05 10.14
CA ILE A 392 21.56 1.05 9.98
C ILE A 392 22.81 0.65 10.75
N ILE A 393 22.66 0.22 12.00
CA ILE A 393 23.79 -0.21 12.86
C ILE A 393 24.43 -1.48 12.31
N MET A 394 23.65 -2.45 11.86
CA MET A 394 24.19 -3.67 11.25
C MET A 394 25.01 -3.38 10.01
N ARG A 395 24.67 -2.36 9.24
CA ARG A 395 25.45 -1.94 8.07
C ARG A 395 26.75 -1.21 8.41
N GLY A 396 27.04 -1.01 9.71
CA GLY A 396 28.29 -0.41 10.18
C GLY A 396 28.39 1.09 9.96
N LYS A 397 27.27 1.80 9.91
CA LYS A 397 27.21 3.15 9.37
C LYS A 397 26.42 4.14 10.25
N TYR A 398 26.27 3.81 11.52
CA TYR A 398 25.64 4.74 12.46
C TYR A 398 26.66 5.81 12.89
N GLU A 399 26.42 7.06 12.51
CA GLU A 399 27.12 8.23 13.00
C GLU A 399 26.24 8.96 14.01
N ASP A 400 26.79 9.33 15.17
CA ASP A 400 26.04 10.03 16.24
C ASP A 400 25.49 11.39 15.82
N ASN A 401 25.98 11.95 14.70
CA ASN A 401 25.62 13.25 14.15
C ASN A 401 24.42 13.20 13.16
N ILE A 402 23.66 12.11 13.11
CA ILE A 402 22.40 12.13 12.37
C ILE A 402 21.42 12.95 13.22
N ASP A 403 21.24 14.23 12.86
CA ASP A 403 20.15 15.06 13.39
C ASP A 403 18.82 14.42 12.99
N ILE A 404 18.14 13.80 13.96
CA ILE A 404 16.86 13.08 13.78
C ILE A 404 15.78 13.81 14.55
#